data_ceaacbba6bfbd6f2f062f03e0586c256
#
_entry.id   ceaacbba6bfbd6f2f062f03e0586c256
#
_cell.length_a   1.000
_cell.length_b   1.000
_cell.length_c   1.000
_cell.angle_alpha   90.00
_cell.angle_beta   90.00
_cell.angle_gamma   90.00
#
_symmetry.space_group_name_H-M   'P 1'
#
loop_
_entity.id
_entity.type
_entity.pdbx_description
1 polymer ?
#
loop_
_entity_poly.entity_id
_entity_poly.type
_entity_poly.pdbx_seq_one_letter_code
_entity_poly.pdbx_strand_id
1 'polypeptide(L)'
;MVGPDIQLITPESDDDWREARLILRDYAGSLDVDLGFQGFEEELAALPGPYAPPGGLMLLATVDGAVAGSGAFRPLPDADYPNACEMKRLFVRPAFRRFGLGRILAQALMDRATESGYSSMLLDTLDDMEAARGLYESLGFVEVPPFYFNPIPGAHYLKAELGAFRPSYFG
;
A
#
# COMPACT_ATOMS: atom_id res chain seq x y z
N MET A 1 26.00 18.83 2.70
CA MET A 1 24.66 18.90 3.29
C MET A 1 23.99 17.55 3.24
N VAL A 2 23.43 17.14 4.32
CA VAL A 2 22.75 15.86 4.41
C VAL A 2 21.26 16.09 4.13
N GLY A 3 20.68 15.28 3.26
CA GLY A 3 19.25 15.31 3.01
C GLY A 3 18.46 14.77 4.19
N PRO A 4 17.11 14.76 4.09
CA PRO A 4 16.28 14.23 5.16
C PRO A 4 16.55 12.74 5.37
N ASP A 5 16.45 12.31 6.63
CA ASP A 5 16.60 10.90 6.99
C ASP A 5 15.25 10.20 6.76
N ILE A 6 15.17 9.47 5.66
CA ILE A 6 13.96 8.71 5.30
C ILE A 6 14.18 7.26 5.68
N GLN A 7 13.27 6.70 6.48
CA GLN A 7 13.33 5.31 6.87
C GLN A 7 11.96 4.65 6.67
N LEU A 8 12.00 3.35 6.35
CA LEU A 8 10.80 2.52 6.35
C LEU A 8 10.88 1.58 7.54
N ILE A 9 9.84 1.58 8.35
CA ILE A 9 9.79 0.73 9.53
C ILE A 9 8.59 -0.19 9.48
N THR A 10 8.74 -1.37 10.10
CA THR A 10 7.63 -2.29 10.34
C THR A 10 7.15 -2.03 11.77
N PRO A 11 5.88 -1.68 11.99
CA PRO A 11 5.41 -1.44 13.36
C PRO A 11 5.63 -2.68 14.24
N GLU A 12 6.15 -2.47 15.45
CA GLU A 12 6.40 -3.54 16.41
C GLU A 12 5.88 -3.17 17.80
N SER A 13 6.18 -1.97 18.29
CA SER A 13 5.78 -1.52 19.62
C SER A 13 4.34 -1.03 19.64
N ASP A 14 3.79 -0.89 20.83
CA ASP A 14 2.47 -0.28 21.00
C ASP A 14 2.44 1.15 20.45
N ASP A 15 3.53 1.88 20.61
CA ASP A 15 3.65 3.24 20.08
C ASP A 15 3.63 3.23 18.54
N ASP A 16 4.32 2.28 17.91
CA ASP A 16 4.31 2.14 16.46
C ASP A 16 2.90 1.88 15.95
N TRP A 17 2.17 0.97 16.62
CA TRP A 17 0.79 0.66 16.21
C TRP A 17 -0.16 1.81 16.46
N ARG A 18 0.09 2.62 17.50
CA ARG A 18 -0.67 3.85 17.72
C ARG A 18 -0.45 4.81 16.55
N GLU A 19 0.80 5.00 16.14
CA GLU A 19 1.12 5.85 15.00
C GLU A 19 0.52 5.32 13.71
N ALA A 20 0.51 4.00 13.53
CA ALA A 20 -0.14 3.38 12.38
C ALA A 20 -1.63 3.72 12.34
N ARG A 21 -2.33 3.60 13.47
CA ARG A 21 -3.74 3.95 13.53
C ARG A 21 -3.99 5.43 13.23
N LEU A 22 -3.12 6.30 13.75
CA LEU A 22 -3.26 7.73 13.51
C LEU A 22 -3.11 8.08 12.03
N ILE A 23 -2.09 7.54 11.37
CA ILE A 23 -1.89 7.87 9.96
C ILE A 23 -2.98 7.26 9.08
N LEU A 24 -3.50 6.09 9.43
CA LEU A 24 -4.62 5.51 8.70
C LEU A 24 -5.89 6.33 8.87
N ARG A 25 -6.11 6.94 10.02
CA ARG A 25 -7.22 7.88 10.20
C ARG A 25 -7.04 9.14 9.36
N ASP A 26 -5.82 9.63 9.25
CA ASP A 26 -5.52 10.76 8.36
C ASP A 26 -5.80 10.40 6.91
N TYR A 27 -5.42 9.18 6.51
CA TYR A 27 -5.72 8.66 5.18
C TYR A 27 -7.23 8.67 4.92
N ALA A 28 -8.00 8.09 5.82
CA ALA A 28 -9.46 8.02 5.67
C ALA A 28 -10.07 9.41 5.61
N GLY A 29 -9.57 10.33 6.43
CA GLY A 29 -10.06 11.71 6.44
C GLY A 29 -9.71 12.50 5.20
N SER A 30 -8.70 12.07 4.45
CA SER A 30 -8.29 12.73 3.21
C SER A 30 -9.16 12.34 2.02
N LEU A 31 -9.95 11.27 2.14
CA LEU A 31 -10.82 10.79 1.09
C LEU A 31 -12.19 11.45 1.18
N ASP A 32 -12.81 11.69 0.03
CA ASP A 32 -14.17 12.22 -0.02
C ASP A 32 -15.22 11.11 0.06
N VAL A 33 -14.83 9.95 0.58
CA VAL A 33 -15.69 8.77 0.63
C VAL A 33 -15.56 8.10 1.99
N ASP A 34 -16.61 7.38 2.39
CA ASP A 34 -16.62 6.61 3.62
C ASP A 34 -16.06 5.20 3.35
N LEU A 35 -15.06 4.81 4.09
CA LEU A 35 -14.46 3.48 3.97
C LEU A 35 -15.20 2.43 4.80
N GLY A 36 -16.36 2.76 5.37
CA GLY A 36 -17.13 1.80 6.14
C GLY A 36 -17.46 0.51 5.39
N PHE A 37 -17.65 0.61 4.06
CA PHE A 37 -17.91 -0.57 3.24
C PHE A 37 -16.73 -1.55 3.19
N GLN A 38 -15.53 -1.11 3.58
CA GLN A 38 -14.35 -1.97 3.66
C GLN A 38 -14.08 -2.45 5.08
N GLY A 39 -14.97 -2.16 6.04
CA GLY A 39 -14.77 -2.55 7.43
C GLY A 39 -13.61 -1.80 8.08
N PHE A 40 -13.45 -0.52 7.78
CA PHE A 40 -12.26 0.24 8.17
C PHE A 40 -12.07 0.33 9.68
N GLU A 41 -13.15 0.60 10.44
CA GLU A 41 -13.03 0.71 11.90
C GLU A 41 -12.62 -0.61 12.54
N GLU A 42 -13.18 -1.72 12.03
CA GLU A 42 -12.82 -3.06 12.49
C GLU A 42 -11.37 -3.37 12.13
N GLU A 43 -10.91 -2.94 10.96
CA GLU A 43 -9.52 -3.10 10.55
C GLU A 43 -8.56 -2.39 11.51
N LEU A 44 -8.87 -1.13 11.87
CA LEU A 44 -8.04 -0.38 12.80
C LEU A 44 -7.98 -1.04 14.17
N ALA A 45 -9.10 -1.54 14.64
CA ALA A 45 -9.17 -2.20 15.95
C ALA A 45 -8.37 -3.50 15.97
N ALA A 46 -8.30 -4.19 14.83
CA ALA A 46 -7.70 -5.51 14.73
C ALA A 46 -6.25 -5.52 14.25
N LEU A 47 -5.64 -4.34 14.00
CA LEU A 47 -4.27 -4.30 13.50
C LEU A 47 -3.32 -5.14 14.36
N PRO A 48 -2.40 -5.90 13.75
CA PRO A 48 -2.09 -5.96 12.32
C PRO A 48 -3.08 -6.77 11.47
N GLY A 49 -3.91 -7.64 12.05
CA GLY A 49 -4.89 -8.41 11.29
C GLY A 49 -4.31 -9.07 10.05
N PRO A 50 -4.92 -8.85 8.87
CA PRO A 50 -4.43 -9.49 7.63
C PRO A 50 -3.09 -8.94 7.15
N TYR A 51 -2.60 -7.85 7.73
CA TYR A 51 -1.28 -7.32 7.41
C TYR A 51 -0.17 -7.95 8.23
N ALA A 52 -0.47 -8.94 9.05
CA ALA A 52 0.54 -9.63 9.84
C ALA A 52 1.42 -10.52 8.97
N PRO A 53 2.74 -10.57 9.21
CA PRO A 53 3.59 -11.54 8.52
C PRO A 53 3.19 -12.97 8.87
N PRO A 54 3.50 -13.95 8.01
CA PRO A 54 4.24 -13.82 6.75
C PRO A 54 3.40 -13.44 5.54
N GLY A 55 2.08 -13.50 5.63
CA GLY A 55 1.22 -13.27 4.49
C GLY A 55 0.99 -11.81 4.16
N GLY A 56 1.07 -10.94 5.17
CA GLY A 56 0.88 -9.51 5.01
C GLY A 56 2.06 -8.70 5.49
N LEU A 57 1.94 -7.39 5.34
CA LEU A 57 2.96 -6.45 5.80
C LEU A 57 2.34 -5.07 5.93
N MET A 58 2.77 -4.32 6.93
CA MET A 58 2.50 -2.88 7.01
C MET A 58 3.82 -2.16 7.19
N LEU A 59 4.01 -1.09 6.42
CA LEU A 59 5.17 -0.22 6.51
C LEU A 59 4.74 1.19 6.87
N LEU A 60 5.55 1.84 7.69
CA LEU A 60 5.45 3.27 7.94
C LEU A 60 6.73 3.91 7.40
N ALA A 61 6.57 5.04 6.72
CA ALA A 61 7.71 5.83 6.29
C ALA A 61 7.89 6.98 7.26
N THR A 62 9.13 7.20 7.71
CA THR A 62 9.45 8.33 8.58
C THR A 62 10.40 9.27 7.86
N VAL A 63 10.27 10.56 8.16
CA VAL A 63 11.18 11.60 7.68
C VAL A 63 11.69 12.31 8.93
N ASP A 64 12.99 12.20 9.17
CA ASP A 64 13.63 12.75 10.38
C ASP A 64 12.88 12.31 11.65
N GLY A 65 12.43 11.07 11.69
CA GLY A 65 11.73 10.49 12.83
C GLY A 65 10.22 10.70 12.88
N ALA A 66 9.67 11.58 12.06
CA ALA A 66 8.23 11.83 12.03
C ALA A 66 7.54 10.88 11.06
N VAL A 67 6.42 10.28 11.47
CA VAL A 67 5.67 9.38 10.59
C VAL A 67 5.02 10.20 9.48
N ALA A 68 5.36 9.89 8.26
CA ALA A 68 5.01 10.68 7.08
C ALA A 68 4.15 9.91 6.07
N GLY A 69 4.24 8.60 6.06
CA GLY A 69 3.52 7.78 5.08
C GLY A 69 3.25 6.38 5.58
N SER A 70 2.37 5.69 4.89
CA SER A 70 2.00 4.30 5.19
C SER A 70 1.75 3.52 3.92
N GLY A 71 1.78 2.22 4.04
CA GLY A 71 1.36 1.30 2.99
C GLY A 71 1.33 -0.11 3.53
N ALA A 72 0.55 -0.97 2.89
CA ALA A 72 0.38 -2.33 3.37
C ALA A 72 0.04 -3.26 2.22
N PHE A 73 0.25 -4.56 2.40
CA PHE A 73 -0.38 -5.55 1.55
C PHE A 73 -0.90 -6.70 2.40
N ARG A 74 -1.85 -7.42 1.83
CA ARG A 74 -2.47 -8.58 2.46
C ARG A 74 -2.71 -9.66 1.42
N PRO A 75 -2.90 -10.93 1.85
CA PRO A 75 -3.28 -11.98 0.91
C PRO A 75 -4.61 -11.65 0.23
N LEU A 76 -4.75 -12.09 -1.02
CA LEU A 76 -5.99 -11.93 -1.77
C LEU A 76 -6.39 -13.31 -2.32
N PRO A 77 -6.86 -14.24 -1.46
CA PRO A 77 -7.07 -15.62 -1.84
C PRO A 77 -8.27 -15.85 -2.76
N ASP A 78 -9.26 -14.97 -2.72
CA ASP A 78 -10.52 -15.17 -3.43
C ASP A 78 -10.56 -14.51 -4.81
N ALA A 79 -9.45 -13.96 -5.28
CA ALA A 79 -9.38 -13.37 -6.60
C ALA A 79 -9.11 -14.43 -7.67
N ASP A 80 -9.45 -14.11 -8.92
CA ASP A 80 -9.20 -15.01 -10.06
C ASP A 80 -7.73 -15.14 -10.41
N TYR A 81 -6.86 -14.47 -9.67
CA TYR A 81 -5.42 -14.47 -9.91
C TYR A 81 -4.75 -15.34 -8.85
N PRO A 82 -4.02 -16.38 -9.26
CA PRO A 82 -3.38 -17.26 -8.27
C PRO A 82 -2.25 -16.54 -7.54
N ASN A 83 -2.11 -16.88 -6.27
CA ASN A 83 -1.00 -16.42 -5.44
C ASN A 83 -0.84 -14.90 -5.46
N ALA A 84 -1.95 -14.20 -5.26
CA ALA A 84 -2.01 -12.74 -5.32
C ALA A 84 -2.09 -12.10 -3.95
N CYS A 85 -1.57 -10.89 -3.86
CA CYS A 85 -1.78 -10.02 -2.71
C CYS A 85 -2.42 -8.72 -3.16
N GLU A 86 -2.89 -7.94 -2.20
CA GLU A 86 -3.53 -6.66 -2.46
C GLU A 86 -2.81 -5.56 -1.70
N MET A 87 -2.36 -4.52 -2.42
CA MET A 87 -1.81 -3.33 -1.80
C MET A 87 -2.94 -2.46 -1.28
N LYS A 88 -2.82 -1.98 -0.04
CA LYS A 88 -3.84 -1.16 0.61
C LYS A 88 -3.16 -0.05 1.40
N ARG A 89 -3.92 1.02 1.61
CA ARG A 89 -3.58 2.06 2.58
C ARG A 89 -2.29 2.80 2.25
N LEU A 90 -1.95 2.92 0.96
CA LEU A 90 -0.82 3.73 0.53
C LEU A 90 -1.21 5.21 0.66
N PHE A 91 -0.47 5.93 1.48
CA PHE A 91 -0.79 7.31 1.80
C PHE A 91 0.46 8.04 2.24
N VAL A 92 0.58 9.30 1.84
CA VAL A 92 1.63 10.20 2.29
C VAL A 92 0.97 11.46 2.81
N ARG A 93 1.30 11.84 4.04
CA ARG A 93 0.78 13.08 4.63
C ARG A 93 1.19 14.28 3.77
N PRO A 94 0.28 15.25 3.54
CA PRO A 94 0.55 16.35 2.60
C PRO A 94 1.87 17.09 2.85
N ALA A 95 2.25 17.28 4.11
CA ALA A 95 3.48 17.99 4.46
C ALA A 95 4.74 17.28 3.95
N PHE A 96 4.65 16.01 3.60
CA PHE A 96 5.81 15.19 3.22
C PHE A 96 5.79 14.70 1.78
N ARG A 97 4.87 15.22 0.96
CA ARG A 97 4.70 14.71 -0.41
C ARG A 97 5.85 15.01 -1.35
N ARG A 98 6.68 15.99 -1.01
CA ARG A 98 7.83 16.37 -1.83
C ARG A 98 9.00 15.38 -1.78
N PHE A 99 8.94 14.38 -0.91
CA PHE A 99 10.06 13.46 -0.70
C PHE A 99 9.96 12.17 -1.51
N GLY A 100 8.93 12.00 -2.34
CA GLY A 100 8.77 10.79 -3.15
C GLY A 100 8.42 9.54 -2.37
N LEU A 101 7.81 9.69 -1.19
CA LEU A 101 7.53 8.57 -0.29
C LEU A 101 6.54 7.57 -0.88
N GLY A 102 5.58 8.03 -1.70
CA GLY A 102 4.61 7.11 -2.32
C GLY A 102 5.30 6.05 -3.18
N ARG A 103 6.27 6.47 -3.99
CA ARG A 103 7.04 5.55 -4.81
C ARG A 103 7.91 4.63 -3.94
N ILE A 104 8.57 5.20 -2.94
CA ILE A 104 9.44 4.43 -2.04
C ILE A 104 8.64 3.34 -1.34
N LEU A 105 7.47 3.71 -0.80
CA LEU A 105 6.60 2.75 -0.10
C LEU A 105 6.08 1.67 -1.06
N ALA A 106 5.55 2.08 -2.21
CA ALA A 106 4.98 1.14 -3.16
C ALA A 106 6.04 0.16 -3.66
N GLN A 107 7.23 0.65 -4.00
CA GLN A 107 8.30 -0.21 -4.46
C GLN A 107 8.73 -1.19 -3.37
N ALA A 108 8.86 -0.72 -2.13
CA ALA A 108 9.23 -1.58 -1.02
C ALA A 108 8.18 -2.66 -0.78
N LEU A 109 6.89 -2.31 -0.87
CA LEU A 109 5.82 -3.30 -0.72
C LEU A 109 5.88 -4.35 -1.83
N MET A 110 6.11 -3.94 -3.07
CA MET A 110 6.24 -4.87 -4.19
C MET A 110 7.45 -5.81 -3.98
N ASP A 111 8.58 -5.27 -3.55
CA ASP A 111 9.77 -6.07 -3.30
C ASP A 111 9.54 -7.07 -2.18
N ARG A 112 8.92 -6.64 -1.10
CA ARG A 112 8.64 -7.52 0.04
C ARG A 112 7.60 -8.58 -0.31
N ALA A 113 6.60 -8.23 -1.11
CA ALA A 113 5.61 -9.20 -1.57
C ALA A 113 6.26 -10.26 -2.47
N THR A 114 7.19 -9.84 -3.33
CA THR A 114 7.96 -10.76 -4.15
C THR A 114 8.78 -11.72 -3.29
N GLU A 115 9.44 -11.20 -2.27
CA GLU A 115 10.21 -12.03 -1.34
C GLU A 115 9.32 -13.01 -0.58
N SER A 116 8.08 -12.63 -0.31
CA SER A 116 7.11 -13.50 0.36
C SER A 116 6.52 -14.57 -0.57
N GLY A 117 6.86 -14.52 -1.85
CA GLY A 117 6.45 -15.55 -2.81
C GLY A 117 5.21 -15.22 -3.62
N TYR A 118 4.67 -14.01 -3.51
CA TYR A 118 3.50 -13.63 -4.30
C TYR A 118 3.84 -13.46 -5.78
N SER A 119 2.90 -13.84 -6.64
CA SER A 119 3.07 -13.75 -8.09
C SER A 119 2.54 -12.44 -8.66
N SER A 120 1.55 -11.84 -8.03
CA SER A 120 0.99 -10.58 -8.49
C SER A 120 0.46 -9.76 -7.31
N MET A 121 0.40 -8.45 -7.53
CA MET A 121 -0.14 -7.50 -6.57
C MET A 121 -1.26 -6.72 -7.25
N LEU A 122 -2.40 -6.64 -6.58
CA LEU A 122 -3.57 -5.93 -7.06
C LEU A 122 -3.85 -4.74 -6.16
N LEU A 123 -4.61 -3.79 -6.67
CA LEU A 123 -5.10 -2.65 -5.90
C LEU A 123 -6.32 -2.07 -6.57
N ASP A 124 -7.08 -1.26 -5.84
CA ASP A 124 -8.10 -0.41 -6.43
C ASP A 124 -7.78 1.05 -6.11
N THR A 125 -8.18 1.94 -7.02
CA THR A 125 -7.98 3.38 -6.89
C THR A 125 -9.16 4.10 -7.54
N LEU A 126 -9.25 5.41 -7.33
CA LEU A 126 -10.37 6.21 -7.81
C LEU A 126 -9.93 7.18 -8.91
N ASP A 127 -10.90 7.62 -9.73
CA ASP A 127 -10.64 8.57 -10.82
C ASP A 127 -9.94 9.85 -10.34
N ASP A 128 -10.33 10.36 -9.17
CA ASP A 128 -9.78 11.60 -8.64
C ASP A 128 -8.39 11.45 -8.03
N MET A 129 -7.84 10.24 -8.08
CA MET A 129 -6.48 9.96 -7.60
C MET A 129 -5.50 9.84 -8.77
N GLU A 130 -5.50 10.85 -9.64
CA GLU A 130 -4.75 10.81 -10.89
C GLU A 130 -3.24 10.68 -10.66
N ALA A 131 -2.70 11.38 -9.67
CA ALA A 131 -1.28 11.30 -9.35
C ALA A 131 -0.90 9.89 -8.87
N ALA A 132 -1.77 9.25 -8.10
CA ALA A 132 -1.53 7.88 -7.65
C ALA A 132 -1.58 6.91 -8.83
N ARG A 133 -2.53 7.10 -9.75
CA ARG A 133 -2.61 6.24 -10.94
C ARG A 133 -1.36 6.34 -11.80
N GLY A 134 -0.83 7.55 -11.97
CA GLY A 134 0.42 7.75 -12.70
C GLY A 134 1.58 7.02 -12.04
N LEU A 135 1.64 7.07 -10.73
CA LEU A 135 2.65 6.32 -9.97
C LEU A 135 2.53 4.81 -10.24
N TYR A 136 1.32 4.27 -10.12
CA TYR A 136 1.11 2.83 -10.31
C TYR A 136 1.47 2.40 -11.73
N GLU A 137 1.07 3.17 -12.73
CA GLU A 137 1.43 2.86 -14.12
C GLU A 137 2.95 2.81 -14.29
N SER A 138 3.67 3.75 -13.68
CA SER A 138 5.13 3.79 -13.75
C SER A 138 5.79 2.59 -13.08
N LEU A 139 5.09 1.93 -12.16
CA LEU A 139 5.58 0.74 -11.46
C LEU A 139 5.16 -0.57 -12.16
N GLY A 140 4.47 -0.47 -13.28
CA GLY A 140 4.08 -1.65 -14.06
C GLY A 140 2.67 -2.16 -13.82
N PHE A 141 1.86 -1.42 -13.06
CA PHE A 141 0.46 -1.79 -12.88
C PHE A 141 -0.34 -1.48 -14.14
N VAL A 142 -1.23 -2.41 -14.50
CA VAL A 142 -2.14 -2.24 -15.63
C VAL A 142 -3.58 -2.47 -15.17
N GLU A 143 -4.52 -1.85 -15.86
CA GLU A 143 -5.93 -1.98 -15.50
C GLU A 143 -6.45 -3.38 -15.79
N VAL A 144 -7.25 -3.91 -14.86
CA VAL A 144 -7.87 -5.24 -14.96
C VAL A 144 -9.35 -5.12 -14.60
N PRO A 145 -10.18 -6.14 -14.94
CA PRO A 145 -11.56 -6.16 -14.50
C PRO A 145 -11.68 -6.18 -12.97
N PRO A 146 -12.80 -5.68 -12.42
CA PRO A 146 -13.01 -5.68 -10.99
C PRO A 146 -12.86 -7.09 -10.37
N PHE A 147 -12.15 -7.15 -9.25
CA PHE A 147 -11.98 -8.40 -8.50
C PHE A 147 -12.79 -8.39 -7.19
N TYR A 148 -13.48 -7.29 -6.89
CA TYR A 148 -14.51 -7.21 -5.88
C TYR A 148 -15.42 -6.02 -6.21
N PHE A 149 -16.61 -5.98 -5.57
CA PHE A 149 -17.52 -4.86 -5.78
C PHE A 149 -17.10 -3.67 -4.93
N ASN A 150 -16.83 -2.54 -5.60
CA ASN A 150 -16.60 -1.26 -4.94
C ASN A 150 -17.78 -0.36 -5.28
N PRO A 151 -18.59 0.07 -4.29
CA PRO A 151 -19.78 0.88 -4.57
C PRO A 151 -19.46 2.31 -4.97
N ILE A 152 -18.21 2.72 -4.90
CA ILE A 152 -17.80 4.10 -5.18
C ILE A 152 -17.64 4.27 -6.69
N PRO A 153 -18.35 5.24 -7.31
CA PRO A 153 -18.19 5.50 -8.75
C PRO A 153 -16.74 5.89 -9.07
N GLY A 154 -16.25 5.46 -10.23
CA GLY A 154 -14.91 5.81 -10.68
C GLY A 154 -13.81 4.94 -10.13
N ALA A 155 -14.14 3.78 -9.56
CA ALA A 155 -13.12 2.84 -9.08
C ALA A 155 -12.42 2.16 -10.25
N HIS A 156 -11.10 2.07 -10.17
CA HIS A 156 -10.26 1.37 -11.13
C HIS A 156 -9.51 0.26 -10.41
N TYR A 157 -9.31 -0.85 -11.09
CA TYR A 157 -8.65 -2.02 -10.54
C TYR A 157 -7.38 -2.27 -11.33
N LEU A 158 -6.25 -2.40 -10.63
CA LEU A 158 -4.94 -2.49 -11.26
C LEU A 158 -4.21 -3.72 -10.76
N LYS A 159 -3.33 -4.27 -11.61
CA LYS A 159 -2.52 -5.43 -11.26
C LYS A 159 -1.11 -5.27 -11.81
N ALA A 160 -0.12 -5.67 -11.01
CA ALA A 160 1.27 -5.77 -11.44
C ALA A 160 1.75 -7.20 -11.23
N GLU A 161 2.54 -7.71 -12.17
CA GLU A 161 3.24 -8.98 -12.00
C GLU A 161 4.45 -8.77 -11.11
N LEU A 162 4.66 -9.66 -10.15
CA LEU A 162 5.77 -9.57 -9.20
C LEU A 162 6.82 -10.60 -9.56
N GLY A 163 8.10 -10.19 -9.46
CA GLY A 163 9.19 -11.11 -9.64
C GLY A 163 9.27 -11.77 -11.01
N ALA A 164 8.40 -11.35 -11.93
CA ALA A 164 8.28 -11.99 -13.24
C ALA A 164 9.51 -11.80 -14.09
N PHE A 165 10.25 -10.73 -13.82
CA PHE A 165 11.37 -10.39 -14.68
C PHE A 165 12.53 -9.86 -13.85
N ARG A 166 13.61 -10.62 -13.83
CA ARG A 166 14.83 -10.27 -13.08
C ARG A 166 16.09 -10.62 -13.89
N PRO A 167 16.11 -10.33 -15.20
CA PRO A 167 17.23 -10.78 -16.04
C PRO A 167 18.56 -10.15 -15.65
N SER A 168 18.53 -8.95 -15.12
CA SER A 168 19.74 -8.26 -14.72
C SER A 168 20.50 -8.98 -13.62
N TYR A 169 19.84 -9.89 -12.93
CA TYR A 169 20.48 -10.66 -11.86
C TYR A 169 21.40 -11.71 -12.41
N PHE A 170 21.21 -12.09 -13.65
CA PHE A 170 21.91 -13.19 -14.26
C PHE A 170 22.84 -12.74 -15.38
N GLY A 171 22.79 -11.45 -15.66
CA GLY A 171 23.60 -10.88 -16.73
C GLY A 171 24.98 -10.57 -16.29
#